data_79b61d4c6d050886dc86c0ad59d7ef02
#
_entry.id   79b61d4c6d050886dc86c0ad59d7ef02
#
_cell.length_a   1.000
_cell.length_b   1.000
_cell.length_c   1.000
_cell.angle_alpha   90.00
_cell.angle_beta   90.00
_cell.angle_gamma   90.00
#
_symmetry.space_group_name_H-M   'P 1'
#
loop_
_entity.id
_entity.type
_entity.pdbx_description
1 polymer ?
#
loop_
_entity_poly.entity_id
_entity_poly.type
_entity_poly.pdbx_seq_one_letter_code
_entity_poly.pdbx_strand_id
1 'polypeptide(L)'
;MENKLREYAKLLIEVGLNVQKGQTVVIRCPVECAFFARLCAAAAYNVGCCEVVMRWSDDFLERERFLRADDSVFDVFPAWQAEMLNGYADEGAAFLNISARDPEALLGVDPDRLTRASRSETAIQPYVSAVMSNACPWCVASVPIPSWAKKVFPALPEQEAMDKLWDAIFTSVRILSLIHISEPTRRRGIS
;
A
#
# COMPACT_ATOMS: atom_id res chain seq x y z
N MET A 1 5.95 4.14 -19.27
CA MET A 1 5.42 4.20 -17.89
C MET A 1 4.21 3.29 -17.70
N GLU A 2 3.14 3.43 -18.44
CA GLU A 2 1.88 2.68 -18.21
C GLU A 2 2.05 1.15 -18.21
N ASN A 3 2.80 0.56 -19.12
CA ASN A 3 3.08 -0.89 -19.13
C ASN A 3 3.81 -1.34 -17.87
N LYS A 4 4.80 -0.58 -17.38
CA LYS A 4 5.50 -0.91 -16.13
C LYS A 4 4.55 -0.87 -14.92
N LEU A 5 3.61 0.07 -14.88
CA LEU A 5 2.61 0.17 -13.82
C LEU A 5 1.64 -1.03 -13.83
N ARG A 6 1.22 -1.48 -15.02
CA ARG A 6 0.39 -2.69 -15.17
C ARG A 6 1.13 -3.95 -14.72
N GLU A 7 2.40 -4.10 -15.09
CA GLU A 7 3.24 -5.22 -14.64
C GLU A 7 3.47 -5.16 -13.11
N TYR A 8 3.63 -3.97 -12.55
CA TYR A 8 3.75 -3.81 -11.10
C TYR A 8 2.46 -4.23 -10.38
N ALA A 9 1.31 -3.76 -10.83
CA ALA A 9 0.03 -4.17 -10.27
C ALA A 9 -0.17 -5.69 -10.36
N LYS A 10 0.16 -6.29 -11.50
CA LYS A 10 0.11 -7.74 -11.71
C LYS A 10 1.05 -8.49 -10.77
N LEU A 11 2.30 -8.03 -10.61
CA LEU A 11 3.26 -8.62 -9.69
C LEU A 11 2.74 -8.62 -8.24
N LEU A 12 2.14 -7.51 -7.79
CA LEU A 12 1.59 -7.40 -6.44
C LEU A 12 0.43 -8.36 -6.20
N ILE A 13 -0.46 -8.51 -7.18
CA ILE A 13 -1.67 -9.34 -7.05
C ILE A 13 -1.35 -10.83 -7.22
N GLU A 14 -0.61 -11.20 -8.29
CA GLU A 14 -0.39 -12.59 -8.64
C GLU A 14 0.74 -13.24 -7.82
N VAL A 15 1.77 -12.45 -7.48
CA VAL A 15 2.96 -12.96 -6.77
C VAL A 15 3.00 -12.48 -5.33
N GLY A 16 2.87 -11.17 -5.09
CA GLY A 16 2.96 -10.60 -3.76
C GLY A 16 1.86 -11.07 -2.83
N LEU A 17 0.62 -11.00 -3.26
CA LEU A 17 -0.55 -11.48 -2.52
C LEU A 17 -0.91 -12.93 -2.86
N ASN A 18 -0.52 -13.42 -4.04
CA ASN A 18 -0.94 -14.71 -4.55
C ASN A 18 -2.46 -14.91 -4.47
N VAL A 19 -3.21 -13.91 -4.96
CA VAL A 19 -4.67 -13.86 -4.85
C VAL A 19 -5.30 -15.09 -5.46
N GLN A 20 -6.18 -15.75 -4.71
CA GLN A 20 -6.88 -16.94 -5.14
C GLN A 20 -8.24 -16.59 -5.74
N LYS A 21 -8.72 -17.46 -6.65
CA LYS A 21 -10.06 -17.34 -7.22
C LYS A 21 -11.12 -17.35 -6.11
N GLY A 22 -12.04 -16.38 -6.16
CA GLY A 22 -13.10 -16.23 -5.17
C GLY A 22 -12.67 -15.54 -3.87
N GLN A 23 -11.39 -15.15 -3.73
CA GLN A 23 -10.90 -14.43 -2.56
C GLN A 23 -11.25 -12.95 -2.64
N THR A 24 -11.56 -12.31 -1.52
CA THR A 24 -11.72 -10.86 -1.40
C THR A 24 -10.35 -10.21 -1.27
N VAL A 25 -10.17 -9.05 -1.92
CA VAL A 25 -8.95 -8.24 -1.84
C VAL A 25 -9.30 -6.88 -1.21
N VAL A 26 -8.68 -6.56 -0.08
CA VAL A 26 -8.82 -5.25 0.58
C VAL A 26 -7.61 -4.39 0.24
N ILE A 27 -7.84 -3.28 -0.45
CA ILE A 27 -6.77 -2.36 -0.87
C ILE A 27 -6.88 -1.07 -0.05
N ARG A 28 -5.87 -0.79 0.77
CA ARG A 28 -5.68 0.54 1.36
C ARG A 28 -4.83 1.38 0.42
N CYS A 29 -5.29 2.58 0.09
CA CYS A 29 -4.62 3.44 -0.87
C CYS A 29 -4.85 4.93 -0.55
N PRO A 30 -3.80 5.78 -0.57
CA PRO A 30 -3.97 7.22 -0.60
C PRO A 30 -4.74 7.66 -1.86
N VAL A 31 -5.60 8.66 -1.72
CA VAL A 31 -6.46 9.16 -2.82
C VAL A 31 -5.66 9.63 -4.03
N GLU A 32 -4.45 10.16 -3.81
CA GLU A 32 -3.53 10.60 -4.86
C GLU A 32 -3.06 9.44 -5.75
N CYS A 33 -3.07 8.23 -5.21
CA CYS A 33 -2.63 7.01 -5.89
C CYS A 33 -3.78 6.19 -6.48
N ALA A 34 -4.99 6.75 -6.55
CA ALA A 34 -6.19 6.07 -7.06
C ALA A 34 -5.99 5.44 -8.45
N PHE A 35 -5.17 6.07 -9.31
CA PHE A 35 -4.82 5.53 -10.63
C PHE A 35 -4.17 4.15 -10.52
N PHE A 36 -3.27 3.95 -9.55
CA PHE A 36 -2.57 2.69 -9.37
C PHE A 36 -3.45 1.64 -8.69
N ALA A 37 -4.26 2.05 -7.71
CA ALA A 37 -5.25 1.18 -7.08
C ALA A 37 -6.23 0.57 -8.10
N ARG A 38 -6.65 1.35 -9.11
CA ARG A 38 -7.50 0.86 -10.21
C ARG A 38 -6.80 -0.23 -11.05
N LEU A 39 -5.50 -0.11 -11.29
CA LEU A 39 -4.72 -1.15 -11.97
C LEU A 39 -4.63 -2.42 -11.13
N CYS A 40 -4.40 -2.28 -9.82
CA CYS A 40 -4.40 -3.42 -8.90
C CYS A 40 -5.78 -4.11 -8.84
N ALA A 41 -6.87 -3.33 -8.78
CA ALA A 41 -8.23 -3.87 -8.79
C ALA A 41 -8.52 -4.64 -10.10
N ALA A 42 -8.14 -4.07 -11.26
CA ALA A 42 -8.29 -4.75 -12.53
C ALA A 42 -7.48 -6.06 -12.59
N ALA A 43 -6.24 -6.07 -12.07
CA ALA A 43 -5.42 -7.28 -11.97
C ALA A 43 -6.08 -8.33 -11.06
N ALA A 44 -6.65 -7.92 -9.91
CA ALA A 44 -7.34 -8.80 -8.99
C ALA A 44 -8.57 -9.46 -9.61
N TYR A 45 -9.41 -8.71 -10.32
CA TYR A 45 -10.54 -9.29 -11.05
C TYR A 45 -10.10 -10.21 -12.18
N ASN A 46 -8.99 -9.93 -12.86
CA ASN A 46 -8.45 -10.80 -13.91
C ASN A 46 -8.01 -12.18 -13.40
N VAL A 47 -7.54 -12.28 -12.16
CA VAL A 47 -7.23 -13.59 -11.54
C VAL A 47 -8.45 -14.26 -10.91
N GLY A 48 -9.61 -13.58 -10.94
CA GLY A 48 -10.89 -14.12 -10.50
C GLY A 48 -11.17 -13.92 -9.01
N CYS A 49 -10.65 -12.84 -8.40
CA CYS A 49 -11.08 -12.47 -7.05
C CYS A 49 -12.60 -12.27 -6.99
N CYS A 50 -13.19 -12.47 -5.82
CA CYS A 50 -14.63 -12.27 -5.59
C CYS A 50 -14.97 -10.78 -5.60
N GLU A 51 -14.22 -10.01 -4.85
CA GLU A 51 -14.48 -8.58 -4.68
C GLU A 51 -13.19 -7.82 -4.35
N VAL A 52 -13.15 -6.53 -4.74
CA VAL A 52 -12.12 -5.58 -4.33
C VAL A 52 -12.73 -4.50 -3.46
N VAL A 53 -12.33 -4.46 -2.21
CA VAL A 53 -12.78 -3.48 -1.22
C VAL A 53 -11.74 -2.38 -1.08
N MET A 54 -12.15 -1.13 -1.31
CA MET A 54 -11.24 0.02 -1.24
C MET A 54 -11.32 0.72 0.12
N ARG A 55 -10.15 0.94 0.73
CA ARG A 55 -9.97 1.82 1.89
C ARG A 55 -9.10 3.01 1.48
N TRP A 56 -9.75 4.12 1.28
CA TRP A 56 -9.04 5.36 0.95
C TRP A 56 -8.46 6.01 2.19
N SER A 57 -7.27 6.60 2.05
CA SER A 57 -6.65 7.50 3.03
C SER A 57 -6.27 8.81 2.34
N ASP A 58 -6.17 9.87 3.12
CA ASP A 58 -5.80 11.20 2.66
C ASP A 58 -5.00 11.87 3.78
N ASP A 59 -3.71 12.11 3.52
CA ASP A 59 -2.79 12.66 4.52
C ASP A 59 -3.19 14.08 4.93
N PHE A 60 -3.81 14.85 4.02
CA PHE A 60 -4.31 16.19 4.32
C PHE A 60 -5.49 16.13 5.30
N LEU A 61 -6.48 15.29 5.03
CA LEU A 61 -7.63 15.10 5.95
C LEU A 61 -7.20 14.49 7.28
N GLU A 62 -6.25 13.57 7.27
CA GLU A 62 -5.68 13.00 8.49
C GLU A 62 -5.03 14.09 9.34
N ARG A 63 -4.22 14.97 8.73
CA ARG A 63 -3.62 16.13 9.41
C ARG A 63 -4.67 17.08 9.98
N GLU A 64 -5.69 17.45 9.19
CA GLU A 64 -6.77 18.35 9.66
C GLU A 64 -7.51 17.74 10.85
N ARG A 65 -7.76 16.44 10.83
CA ARG A 65 -8.34 15.71 11.95
C ARG A 65 -7.48 15.84 13.21
N PHE A 66 -6.17 15.61 13.12
CA PHE A 66 -5.26 15.70 14.25
C PHE A 66 -5.11 17.13 14.80
N LEU A 67 -5.27 18.14 13.95
CA LEU A 67 -5.16 19.54 14.38
C LEU A 67 -6.45 20.09 14.99
N ARG A 68 -7.63 19.64 14.53
CA ARG A 68 -8.90 20.33 14.78
C ARG A 68 -9.97 19.50 15.48
N ALA A 69 -9.88 18.17 15.44
CA ALA A 69 -10.90 17.34 16.06
C ALA A 69 -10.87 17.44 17.59
N ASP A 70 -11.99 17.10 18.21
CA ASP A 70 -12.08 16.94 19.65
C ASP A 70 -11.17 15.81 20.13
N ASP A 71 -10.55 15.97 21.29
CA ASP A 71 -9.59 15.02 21.84
C ASP A 71 -10.17 13.63 22.05
N SER A 72 -11.45 13.54 22.37
CA SER A 72 -12.12 12.26 22.62
C SER A 72 -12.14 11.31 21.42
N VAL A 73 -12.04 11.86 20.19
CA VAL A 73 -12.04 11.03 18.97
C VAL A 73 -10.76 10.21 18.79
N PHE A 74 -9.69 10.53 19.52
CA PHE A 74 -8.42 9.80 19.47
C PHE A 74 -8.38 8.62 20.44
N ASP A 75 -9.30 8.55 21.39
CA ASP A 75 -9.36 7.46 22.37
C ASP A 75 -10.16 6.25 21.85
N VAL A 76 -10.93 6.43 20.79
CA VAL A 76 -11.84 5.41 20.29
C VAL A 76 -11.58 5.13 18.82
N PHE A 77 -11.26 3.88 18.50
CA PHE A 77 -11.25 3.41 17.10
C PHE A 77 -12.69 3.16 16.66
N PRO A 78 -13.14 3.65 15.49
CA PRO A 78 -14.51 3.46 15.03
C PRO A 78 -14.88 1.98 14.91
N ALA A 79 -15.95 1.56 15.60
CA ALA A 79 -16.35 0.15 15.66
C ALA A 79 -16.58 -0.46 14.26
N TRP A 80 -17.25 0.27 13.36
CA TRP A 80 -17.48 -0.20 11.99
C TRP A 80 -16.21 -0.47 11.20
N GLN A 81 -15.12 0.30 11.44
CA GLN A 81 -13.83 0.04 10.80
C GLN A 81 -13.14 -1.18 11.40
N ALA A 82 -13.26 -1.37 12.72
CA ALA A 82 -12.73 -2.55 13.39
C ALA A 82 -13.44 -3.81 12.92
N GLU A 83 -14.77 -3.80 12.88
CA GLU A 83 -15.60 -4.92 12.39
C GLU A 83 -15.24 -5.28 10.94
N MET A 84 -15.11 -4.28 10.08
CA MET A 84 -14.72 -4.50 8.69
C MET A 84 -13.35 -5.18 8.58
N LEU A 85 -12.31 -4.65 9.25
CA LEU A 85 -10.96 -5.20 9.14
C LEU A 85 -10.84 -6.58 9.75
N ASN A 86 -11.40 -6.77 10.95
CA ASN A 86 -11.38 -8.05 11.63
C ASN A 86 -12.21 -9.10 10.85
N GLY A 87 -13.39 -8.72 10.34
CA GLY A 87 -14.23 -9.61 9.55
C GLY A 87 -13.54 -10.08 8.26
N TYR A 88 -12.97 -9.18 7.48
CA TYR A 88 -12.22 -9.59 6.29
C TYR A 88 -10.98 -10.43 6.62
N ALA A 89 -10.31 -10.19 7.76
CA ALA A 89 -9.22 -11.03 8.19
C ALA A 89 -9.70 -12.44 8.55
N ASP A 90 -10.81 -12.57 9.27
CA ASP A 90 -11.43 -13.85 9.63
C ASP A 90 -11.89 -14.63 8.39
N GLU A 91 -12.33 -13.95 7.35
CA GLU A 91 -12.69 -14.54 6.05
C GLU A 91 -11.50 -14.90 5.17
N GLY A 92 -10.28 -14.59 5.58
CA GLY A 92 -9.06 -14.88 4.82
C GLY A 92 -8.86 -13.98 3.60
N ALA A 93 -9.34 -12.74 3.64
CA ALA A 93 -9.10 -11.76 2.58
C ALA A 93 -7.60 -11.46 2.41
N ALA A 94 -7.21 -11.06 1.19
CA ALA A 94 -5.86 -10.58 0.91
C ALA A 94 -5.78 -9.05 1.11
N PHE A 95 -4.72 -8.56 1.74
CA PHE A 95 -4.55 -7.15 2.09
C PHE A 95 -3.41 -6.49 1.32
N LEU A 96 -3.73 -5.53 0.45
CA LEU A 96 -2.76 -4.67 -0.21
C LEU A 96 -2.71 -3.30 0.45
N ASN A 97 -1.54 -2.88 0.93
CA ASN A 97 -1.32 -1.53 1.41
C ASN A 97 -0.45 -0.75 0.42
N ILE A 98 -1.04 0.22 -0.27
CA ILE A 98 -0.31 1.15 -1.12
C ILE A 98 0.20 2.28 -0.24
N SER A 99 1.53 2.33 -0.07
CA SER A 99 2.23 3.34 0.71
C SER A 99 2.73 4.45 -0.20
N ALA A 100 2.21 5.64 0.02
CA ALA A 100 2.60 6.87 -0.67
C ALA A 100 2.37 8.04 0.30
N ARG A 101 3.16 8.08 1.37
CA ARG A 101 3.00 9.08 2.43
C ARG A 101 3.97 10.24 2.26
N ASP A 102 3.49 11.43 2.53
CA ASP A 102 4.34 12.57 2.80
C ASP A 102 5.07 12.34 4.14
N PRO A 103 6.41 12.28 4.17
CA PRO A 103 7.16 12.10 5.42
C PRO A 103 6.91 13.20 6.45
N GLU A 104 6.42 14.36 6.01
CA GLU A 104 6.17 15.53 6.85
C GLU A 104 4.67 15.81 7.08
N ALA A 105 3.78 14.95 6.62
CA ALA A 105 2.33 15.14 6.72
C ALA A 105 1.85 15.50 8.14
N LEU A 106 2.42 14.86 9.16
CA LEU A 106 2.04 15.06 10.54
C LEU A 106 3.01 15.97 11.34
N LEU A 107 3.88 16.71 10.64
CA LEU A 107 4.80 17.64 11.30
C LEU A 107 4.03 18.72 12.07
N GLY A 108 4.35 18.90 13.36
CA GLY A 108 3.70 19.89 14.24
C GLY A 108 2.36 19.45 14.82
N VAL A 109 1.93 18.21 14.58
CA VAL A 109 0.79 17.60 15.28
C VAL A 109 1.22 17.25 16.72
N ASP A 110 0.28 17.38 17.66
CA ASP A 110 0.49 17.03 19.07
C ASP A 110 0.83 15.53 19.21
N PRO A 111 2.01 15.17 19.75
CA PRO A 111 2.40 13.78 19.93
C PRO A 111 1.46 12.98 20.84
N ASP A 112 0.78 13.63 21.80
CA ASP A 112 -0.19 12.93 22.66
C ASP A 112 -1.39 12.44 21.85
N ARG A 113 -1.93 13.24 20.94
CA ARG A 113 -3.02 12.84 20.03
C ARG A 113 -2.62 11.65 19.17
N LEU A 114 -1.39 11.65 18.63
CA LEU A 114 -0.86 10.52 17.85
C LEU A 114 -0.76 9.24 18.69
N THR A 115 -0.28 9.37 19.93
CA THR A 115 -0.16 8.25 20.87
C THR A 115 -1.52 7.67 21.24
N ARG A 116 -2.50 8.51 21.53
CA ARG A 116 -3.88 8.11 21.86
C ARG A 116 -4.53 7.39 20.69
N ALA A 117 -4.42 7.96 19.48
CA ALA A 117 -4.94 7.34 18.26
C ALA A 117 -4.31 5.96 18.02
N SER A 118 -2.99 5.82 18.16
CA SER A 118 -2.30 4.54 18.03
C SER A 118 -2.76 3.51 19.08
N ARG A 119 -2.99 3.94 20.32
CA ARG A 119 -3.53 3.05 21.38
C ARG A 119 -4.93 2.56 21.04
N SER A 120 -5.77 3.39 20.44
CA SER A 120 -7.13 3.00 20.04
C SER A 120 -7.16 1.90 18.99
N GLU A 121 -6.07 1.73 18.21
CA GLU A 121 -5.92 0.67 17.21
C GLU A 121 -5.89 -0.77 17.81
N THR A 122 -5.87 -0.91 19.14
CA THR A 122 -6.08 -2.22 19.79
C THR A 122 -7.39 -2.88 19.37
N ALA A 123 -8.38 -2.10 18.94
CA ALA A 123 -9.65 -2.61 18.41
C ALA A 123 -9.50 -3.48 17.14
N ILE A 124 -8.41 -3.31 16.39
CA ILE A 124 -8.10 -4.09 15.20
C ILE A 124 -6.99 -5.13 15.44
N GLN A 125 -6.72 -5.47 16.70
CA GLN A 125 -5.69 -6.44 17.04
C GLN A 125 -5.89 -7.81 16.38
N PRO A 126 -7.11 -8.36 16.20
CA PRO A 126 -7.32 -9.60 15.46
C PRO A 126 -6.79 -9.52 14.02
N TYR A 127 -7.14 -8.46 13.29
CA TYR A 127 -6.60 -8.19 11.95
C TYR A 127 -5.07 -8.09 11.95
N VAL A 128 -4.50 -7.29 12.86
CA VAL A 128 -3.04 -7.14 12.96
C VAL A 128 -2.36 -8.47 13.23
N SER A 129 -2.92 -9.28 14.14
CA SER A 129 -2.39 -10.61 14.45
C SER A 129 -2.46 -11.56 13.26
N ALA A 130 -3.55 -11.56 12.49
CA ALA A 130 -3.71 -12.37 11.29
C ALA A 130 -2.68 -12.01 10.22
N VAL A 131 -2.45 -10.71 10.01
CA VAL A 131 -1.43 -10.21 9.07
C VAL A 131 -0.02 -10.60 9.54
N MET A 132 0.33 -10.33 10.79
CA MET A 132 1.68 -10.59 11.33
C MET A 132 2.01 -12.09 11.43
N SER A 133 1.03 -12.96 11.63
CA SER A 133 1.20 -14.41 11.61
C SER A 133 1.13 -15.04 10.22
N ASN A 134 0.93 -14.24 9.17
CA ASN A 134 0.67 -14.68 7.80
C ASN A 134 -0.56 -15.61 7.67
N ALA A 135 -1.55 -15.46 8.55
CA ALA A 135 -2.83 -16.14 8.40
C ALA A 135 -3.65 -15.57 7.22
N CYS A 136 -3.41 -14.30 6.88
CA CYS A 136 -3.92 -13.66 5.67
C CYS A 136 -2.77 -13.25 4.76
N PRO A 137 -2.91 -13.36 3.42
CA PRO A 137 -1.95 -12.78 2.49
C PRO A 137 -1.90 -11.26 2.64
N TRP A 138 -0.72 -10.69 2.70
CA TRP A 138 -0.55 -9.25 2.74
C TRP A 138 0.66 -8.79 1.95
N CYS A 139 0.59 -7.58 1.41
CA CYS A 139 1.67 -6.97 0.66
C CYS A 139 1.65 -5.44 0.84
N VAL A 140 2.83 -4.83 0.83
CA VAL A 140 2.99 -3.37 0.81
C VAL A 140 3.62 -2.97 -0.52
N ALA A 141 2.98 -2.04 -1.20
CA ALA A 141 3.47 -1.45 -2.44
C ALA A 141 3.83 0.02 -2.21
N SER A 142 4.93 0.47 -2.78
CA SER A 142 5.30 1.88 -2.76
C SER A 142 4.91 2.55 -4.08
N VAL A 143 4.26 3.72 -3.97
CA VAL A 143 3.92 4.58 -5.11
C VAL A 143 4.44 5.97 -4.81
N PRO A 144 5.26 6.58 -5.69
CA PRO A 144 5.78 7.91 -5.45
C PRO A 144 4.68 8.97 -5.50
N ILE A 145 4.83 9.96 -4.62
CA ILE A 145 4.10 11.22 -4.65
C ILE A 145 5.12 12.38 -4.67
N PRO A 146 4.72 13.58 -5.14
CA PRO A 146 5.65 14.70 -5.29
C PRO A 146 6.41 15.08 -4.01
N SER A 147 5.72 15.14 -2.87
CA SER A 147 6.35 15.47 -1.57
C SER A 147 7.44 14.47 -1.19
N TRP A 148 7.17 13.16 -1.32
CA TRP A 148 8.17 12.13 -1.06
C TRP A 148 9.32 12.18 -2.06
N ALA A 149 9.03 12.32 -3.35
CA ALA A 149 10.06 12.40 -4.39
C ALA A 149 11.00 13.59 -4.17
N LYS A 150 10.47 14.75 -3.81
CA LYS A 150 11.24 15.96 -3.47
C LYS A 150 12.07 15.78 -2.19
N LYS A 151 11.60 15.01 -1.24
CA LYS A 151 12.35 14.70 -0.02
C LYS A 151 13.56 13.81 -0.31
N VAL A 152 13.41 12.84 -1.22
CA VAL A 152 14.50 11.93 -1.64
C VAL A 152 15.48 12.61 -2.57
N PHE A 153 14.98 13.44 -3.49
CA PHE A 153 15.78 14.14 -4.51
C PHE A 153 15.56 15.66 -4.46
N PRO A 154 16.00 16.35 -3.39
CA PRO A 154 15.67 17.76 -3.15
C PRO A 154 16.19 18.71 -4.22
N ALA A 155 17.32 18.37 -4.86
CA ALA A 155 17.97 19.20 -5.88
C ALA A 155 17.33 19.10 -7.28
N LEU A 156 16.45 18.10 -7.53
CA LEU A 156 15.86 17.89 -8.84
C LEU A 156 14.53 18.62 -9.00
N PRO A 157 14.16 19.02 -10.24
CA PRO A 157 12.79 19.40 -10.55
C PRO A 157 11.81 18.28 -10.15
N GLU A 158 10.57 18.64 -9.80
CA GLU A 158 9.58 17.70 -9.29
C GLU A 158 9.36 16.50 -10.21
N GLN A 159 9.15 16.73 -11.51
CA GLN A 159 8.92 15.66 -12.47
C GLN A 159 10.11 14.71 -12.58
N GLU A 160 11.34 15.24 -12.58
CA GLU A 160 12.56 14.42 -12.65
C GLU A 160 12.76 13.62 -11.35
N ALA A 161 12.43 14.21 -10.20
CA ALA A 161 12.44 13.52 -8.91
C ALA A 161 11.42 12.35 -8.89
N MET A 162 10.21 12.58 -9.40
CA MET A 162 9.17 11.56 -9.55
C MET A 162 9.63 10.42 -10.46
N ASP A 163 10.18 10.74 -11.63
CA ASP A 163 10.66 9.74 -12.60
C ASP A 163 11.78 8.87 -12.00
N LYS A 164 12.74 9.50 -11.31
CA LYS A 164 13.82 8.77 -10.61
C LYS A 164 13.31 7.89 -9.48
N LEU A 165 12.31 8.34 -8.75
CA LEU A 165 11.74 7.54 -7.67
C LEU A 165 10.97 6.33 -8.22
N TRP A 166 10.23 6.50 -9.33
CA TRP A 166 9.63 5.38 -10.05
C TRP A 166 10.68 4.38 -10.54
N ASP A 167 11.77 4.84 -11.14
CA ASP A 167 12.82 3.95 -11.62
C ASP A 167 13.49 3.17 -10.47
N ALA A 168 13.70 3.81 -9.31
CA ALA A 168 14.20 3.16 -8.11
C ALA A 168 13.24 2.07 -7.61
N ILE A 169 11.93 2.35 -7.57
CA ILE A 169 10.91 1.37 -7.19
C ILE A 169 10.88 0.20 -8.16
N PHE A 170 10.78 0.46 -9.48
CA PHE A 170 10.75 -0.60 -10.48
C PHE A 170 12.01 -1.47 -10.46
N THR A 171 13.18 -0.86 -10.21
CA THR A 171 14.43 -1.61 -10.03
C THR A 171 14.37 -2.52 -8.80
N SER A 172 13.87 -2.00 -7.69
CA SER A 172 13.76 -2.75 -6.43
C SER A 172 12.82 -3.96 -6.56
N VAL A 173 11.71 -3.80 -7.27
CA VAL A 173 10.73 -4.88 -7.51
C VAL A 173 11.05 -5.71 -8.77
N ARG A 174 12.20 -5.47 -9.41
CA ARG A 174 12.70 -6.18 -10.59
C ARG A 174 11.78 -6.09 -11.81
N ILE A 175 11.01 -5.04 -11.94
CA ILE A 175 10.28 -4.71 -13.17
C ILE A 175 11.27 -4.02 -14.12
N LEU A 176 12.13 -4.83 -14.71
CA LEU A 176 13.09 -4.39 -15.72
C LEU A 176 12.36 -4.28 -17.07
N SER A 177 12.81 -3.37 -17.92
CA SER A 177 12.28 -3.30 -19.29
C SER A 177 12.44 -4.67 -19.96
N LEU A 178 11.49 -5.10 -20.78
CA LEU A 178 11.41 -6.39 -21.48
C LEU A 178 12.68 -6.82 -22.26
N ILE A 179 13.67 -5.95 -22.38
CA ILE A 179 14.93 -6.19 -23.08
C ILE A 179 15.89 -7.11 -22.28
N HIS A 180 15.68 -7.30 -20.97
CA HIS A 180 16.59 -8.08 -20.13
C HIS A 180 16.05 -9.43 -19.63
N ILE A 181 14.85 -9.85 -20.06
CA ILE A 181 14.26 -11.15 -19.66
C ILE A 181 14.78 -12.33 -20.51
N SER A 182 15.61 -12.10 -21.53
CA SER A 182 16.03 -13.13 -22.48
C SER A 182 17.34 -13.85 -22.19
N GLU A 183 17.99 -13.67 -21.04
CA GLU A 183 19.14 -14.50 -20.69
C GLU A 183 18.79 -15.52 -19.58
N PRO A 184 18.60 -16.81 -19.93
CA PRO A 184 18.63 -17.87 -18.95
C PRO A 184 20.05 -17.93 -18.37
N THR A 185 20.18 -17.75 -17.06
CA THR A 185 21.43 -17.94 -16.34
C THR A 185 21.91 -19.38 -16.58
N ARG A 186 22.81 -19.59 -17.54
CA ARG A 186 23.52 -20.86 -17.71
C ARG A 186 24.34 -21.07 -16.43
N ARG A 187 23.87 -21.94 -15.55
CA ARG A 187 24.71 -22.53 -14.51
C ARG A 187 25.87 -23.24 -15.26
N ARG A 188 27.07 -22.67 -15.22
CA ARG A 188 28.28 -23.40 -15.55
C ARG A 188 28.41 -24.50 -14.48
N GLY A 189 28.20 -25.73 -14.89
CA GLY A 189 28.60 -26.89 -14.11
C GLY A 189 30.12 -26.82 -13.93
N ILE A 190 30.53 -26.91 -12.70
CA ILE A 190 31.93 -27.14 -12.32
C ILE A 190 32.12 -28.65 -12.45
N SER A 191 32.98 -29.03 -13.40
CA SER A 191 33.56 -30.38 -13.48
C SER A 191 34.63 -30.53 -12.45
#